data_a4d990b30cb53fb0d8983ead13a82e9b
#
_entry.id   a4d990b30cb53fb0d8983ead13a82e9b
#
_cell.length_a   1.000
_cell.length_b   1.000
_cell.length_c   1.000
_cell.angle_alpha   90.00
_cell.angle_beta   90.00
_cell.angle_gamma   90.00
#
_symmetry.space_group_name_H-M   'P 1'
#
loop_
_entity.id
_entity.type
_entity.pdbx_description
1 polymer ?
#
loop_
_entity_poly.entity_id
_entity_poly.type
_entity_poly.pdbx_seq_one_letter_code
_entity_poly.pdbx_strand_id
1 'polypeptide(L)'
;NANERALIATILGRFDEFSKFRPQLSKLFQGWSGDNGWMYWLKRYAKRVNDLGQSYVDDVKRYLYKNQTFLEIEEELLENFSNGNVEDLDSTRIINLLRRIFADLSLSMLEPDLIIMDEFQRFSSLLDYNDDSEQSAIVKKFFEQEGGQQPLILLLSATPYKPFSTLEELTEYNADEHYEDFNRLMDFLF
;
A
#
# COMPACT_ATOMS: atom_id res chain seq x y z
N ASN A 1 -7.66 -9.84 -5.38
CA ASN A 1 -7.91 -9.43 -6.74
C ASN A 1 -6.86 -10.05 -7.69
N ALA A 2 -7.31 -10.67 -8.82
CA ALA A 2 -6.42 -11.31 -9.80
C ALA A 2 -5.45 -10.32 -10.46
N ASN A 3 -5.91 -9.11 -10.64
CA ASN A 3 -5.19 -7.97 -11.20
C ASN A 3 -3.88 -7.67 -10.43
N GLU A 4 -3.97 -7.44 -9.12
CA GLU A 4 -2.82 -7.16 -8.25
C GLU A 4 -1.84 -8.34 -8.22
N ARG A 5 -2.35 -9.56 -8.11
CA ARG A 5 -1.52 -10.77 -8.10
C ARG A 5 -0.72 -10.92 -9.38
N ALA A 6 -1.33 -10.61 -10.52
CA ALA A 6 -0.65 -10.66 -11.82
C ALA A 6 0.45 -9.58 -11.94
N LEU A 7 0.22 -8.39 -11.36
CA LEU A 7 1.25 -7.35 -11.30
C LEU A 7 2.45 -7.82 -10.47
N ILE A 8 2.21 -8.32 -9.26
CA ILE A 8 3.28 -8.83 -8.38
C ILE A 8 4.06 -9.96 -9.07
N ALA A 9 3.36 -10.97 -9.61
CA ALA A 9 3.98 -12.08 -10.33
C ALA A 9 4.82 -11.60 -11.53
N THR A 10 4.33 -10.58 -12.25
CA THR A 10 5.04 -10.00 -13.40
C THR A 10 6.33 -9.31 -12.96
N ILE A 11 6.28 -8.51 -11.89
CA ILE A 11 7.45 -7.78 -11.39
C ILE A 11 8.48 -8.76 -10.84
N LEU A 12 8.09 -9.68 -9.96
CA LEU A 12 9.00 -10.70 -9.41
C LEU A 12 9.66 -11.55 -10.52
N GLY A 13 8.90 -11.90 -11.56
CA GLY A 13 9.41 -12.64 -12.71
C GLY A 13 10.44 -11.87 -13.55
N ARG A 14 10.70 -10.58 -13.26
CA ARG A 14 11.79 -9.78 -13.86
C ARG A 14 13.09 -9.86 -13.07
N PHE A 15 13.03 -10.29 -11.82
CA PHE A 15 14.24 -10.46 -11.02
C PHE A 15 14.99 -11.70 -11.49
N ASP A 16 16.33 -11.62 -11.53
CA ASP A 16 17.18 -12.69 -12.01
C ASP A 16 16.95 -13.99 -11.23
N GLU A 17 16.74 -13.87 -9.92
CA GLU A 17 16.51 -14.97 -8.99
C GLU A 17 15.25 -15.77 -9.37
N PHE A 18 14.20 -15.08 -9.83
CA PHE A 18 12.93 -15.67 -10.22
C PHE A 18 12.78 -15.93 -11.73
N SER A 19 13.73 -15.50 -12.55
CA SER A 19 13.60 -15.54 -14.02
C SER A 19 13.31 -16.94 -14.56
N LYS A 20 13.94 -17.98 -13.99
CA LYS A 20 13.72 -19.38 -14.34
C LYS A 20 12.45 -19.99 -13.72
N PHE A 21 11.86 -19.33 -12.72
CA PHE A 21 10.70 -19.81 -11.98
C PHE A 21 9.38 -19.09 -12.33
N ARG A 22 9.32 -18.40 -13.46
CA ARG A 22 8.11 -17.71 -13.93
C ARG A 22 6.86 -18.62 -13.99
N PRO A 23 6.94 -19.89 -14.44
CA PRO A 23 5.80 -20.80 -14.41
C PRO A 23 5.31 -21.08 -12.99
N GLN A 24 6.22 -21.27 -12.03
CA GLN A 24 5.91 -21.52 -10.63
C GLN A 24 5.27 -20.28 -9.97
N LEU A 25 5.85 -19.09 -10.22
CA LEU A 25 5.23 -17.84 -9.82
C LEU A 25 3.81 -17.70 -10.39
N SER A 26 3.64 -17.96 -11.69
CA SER A 26 2.33 -17.90 -12.32
C SER A 26 1.34 -18.85 -11.64
N LYS A 27 1.73 -20.09 -11.37
CA LYS A 27 0.89 -21.08 -10.68
C LYS A 27 0.50 -20.62 -9.27
N LEU A 28 1.47 -20.15 -8.48
CA LEU A 28 1.26 -19.66 -7.11
C LEU A 28 0.27 -18.49 -7.07
N PHE A 29 0.45 -17.51 -7.96
CA PHE A 29 -0.33 -16.26 -7.96
C PHE A 29 -1.66 -16.35 -8.70
N GLN A 30 -1.87 -17.35 -9.58
CA GLN A 30 -3.12 -17.53 -10.32
C GLN A 30 -4.30 -17.75 -9.38
N GLY A 31 -4.14 -18.64 -8.36
CA GLY A 31 -5.21 -19.01 -7.43
C GLY A 31 -6.43 -19.50 -8.19
N TRP A 32 -7.60 -19.02 -7.80
CA TRP A 32 -8.90 -19.40 -8.39
C TRP A 32 -9.24 -18.67 -9.71
N SER A 33 -8.32 -17.92 -10.28
CA SER A 33 -8.58 -17.20 -11.54
C SER A 33 -8.55 -18.15 -12.70
N GLY A 34 -9.56 -18.10 -13.58
CA GLY A 34 -9.56 -18.88 -14.81
C GLY A 34 -8.39 -18.48 -15.73
N ASP A 35 -7.88 -19.46 -16.49
CA ASP A 35 -6.67 -19.33 -17.31
C ASP A 35 -6.71 -18.11 -18.25
N ASN A 36 -7.80 -17.91 -18.95
CA ASN A 36 -7.94 -16.80 -19.89
C ASN A 36 -7.86 -15.43 -19.22
N GLY A 37 -8.51 -15.27 -18.06
CA GLY A 37 -8.47 -14.03 -17.28
C GLY A 37 -7.08 -13.79 -16.70
N TRP A 38 -6.44 -14.83 -16.18
CA TRP A 38 -5.08 -14.77 -15.65
C TRP A 38 -4.07 -14.37 -16.70
N MET A 39 -4.06 -15.04 -17.85
CA MET A 39 -3.16 -14.75 -18.96
C MET A 39 -3.37 -13.35 -19.56
N TYR A 40 -4.62 -12.85 -19.56
CA TYR A 40 -4.90 -11.47 -19.96
C TYR A 40 -4.17 -10.47 -19.05
N TRP A 41 -4.26 -10.63 -17.73
CA TRP A 41 -3.62 -9.74 -16.78
C TRP A 41 -2.09 -9.82 -16.85
N LEU A 42 -1.53 -11.03 -16.93
CA LEU A 42 -0.08 -11.20 -17.09
C LEU A 42 0.46 -10.49 -18.34
N LYS A 43 -0.19 -10.65 -19.49
CA LYS A 43 0.22 -9.98 -20.74
C LYS A 43 0.11 -8.46 -20.62
N ARG A 44 -0.98 -7.97 -20.02
CA ARG A 44 -1.20 -6.54 -19.79
C ARG A 44 -0.10 -5.93 -18.93
N TYR A 45 0.24 -6.58 -17.83
CA TYR A 45 1.27 -6.07 -16.93
C TYR A 45 2.69 -6.27 -17.48
N ALA A 46 2.95 -7.36 -18.19
CA ALA A 46 4.23 -7.54 -18.88
C ALA A 46 4.52 -6.38 -19.85
N LYS A 47 3.50 -5.94 -20.61
CA LYS A 47 3.61 -4.75 -21.46
C LYS A 47 3.88 -3.50 -20.63
N ARG A 48 3.06 -3.25 -19.59
CA ARG A 48 3.18 -2.04 -18.78
C ARG A 48 4.54 -1.93 -18.06
N VAL A 49 5.04 -3.04 -17.50
CA VAL A 49 6.36 -3.07 -16.85
C VAL A 49 7.48 -2.86 -17.88
N ASN A 50 7.33 -3.37 -19.11
CA ASN A 50 8.27 -3.07 -20.19
C ASN A 50 8.26 -1.57 -20.56
N ASP A 51 7.08 -0.95 -20.64
CA ASP A 51 6.94 0.47 -20.97
C ASP A 51 7.57 1.37 -19.89
N LEU A 52 7.55 0.95 -18.61
CA LEU A 52 8.21 1.64 -17.50
C LEU A 52 9.74 1.49 -17.51
N GLY A 53 10.24 0.45 -18.16
CA GLY A 53 11.67 0.22 -18.33
C GLY A 53 12.36 -0.51 -17.17
N GLN A 54 13.64 -0.79 -17.34
CA GLN A 54 14.43 -1.56 -16.38
C GLN A 54 14.69 -0.77 -15.08
N SER A 55 14.86 0.54 -15.17
CA SER A 55 15.10 1.39 -13.97
C SER A 55 13.98 1.25 -12.95
N TYR A 56 12.72 1.19 -13.39
CA TYR A 56 11.58 0.96 -12.50
C TYR A 56 11.68 -0.39 -11.78
N VAL A 57 12.06 -1.46 -12.50
CA VAL A 57 12.23 -2.78 -11.90
C VAL A 57 13.37 -2.80 -10.88
N ASP A 58 14.46 -2.09 -11.17
CA ASP A 58 15.61 -1.97 -10.27
C ASP A 58 15.28 -1.19 -9.01
N ASP A 59 14.47 -0.12 -9.11
CA ASP A 59 14.00 0.67 -7.96
C ASP A 59 13.06 -0.16 -7.07
N VAL A 60 12.12 -0.90 -7.68
CA VAL A 60 11.26 -1.84 -6.96
C VAL A 60 12.10 -2.91 -6.27
N LYS A 61 13.06 -3.50 -6.96
CA LYS A 61 13.97 -4.51 -6.40
C LYS A 61 14.72 -3.94 -5.20
N ARG A 62 15.31 -2.75 -5.35
CA ARG A 62 16.07 -2.07 -4.27
C ARG A 62 15.22 -1.83 -3.03
N TYR A 63 13.94 -1.47 -3.20
CA TYR A 63 13.02 -1.29 -2.09
C TYR A 63 12.70 -2.62 -1.40
N LEU A 64 12.32 -3.64 -2.17
CA LEU A 64 11.94 -4.95 -1.64
C LEU A 64 13.06 -5.61 -0.85
N TYR A 65 14.32 -5.50 -1.32
CA TYR A 65 15.49 -6.08 -0.64
C TYR A 65 15.91 -5.34 0.64
N LYS A 66 15.27 -4.23 0.99
CA LYS A 66 15.38 -3.60 2.32
C LYS A 66 14.34 -4.14 3.32
N ASN A 67 13.35 -4.88 2.84
CA ASN A 67 12.25 -5.37 3.66
C ASN A 67 12.53 -6.80 4.13
N GLN A 68 12.70 -6.99 5.44
CA GLN A 68 13.04 -8.30 6.04
C GLN A 68 11.99 -9.38 5.71
N THR A 69 10.69 -9.05 5.77
CA THR A 69 9.62 -9.99 5.43
C THR A 69 9.70 -10.43 3.97
N PHE A 70 10.10 -9.54 3.06
CA PHE A 70 10.30 -9.91 1.67
C PHE A 70 11.44 -10.92 1.51
N LEU A 71 12.57 -10.70 2.20
CA LEU A 71 13.72 -11.62 2.14
C LEU A 71 13.36 -13.04 2.63
N GLU A 72 12.59 -13.12 3.70
CA GLU A 72 12.08 -14.40 4.22
C GLU A 72 11.15 -15.10 3.22
N ILE A 73 10.27 -14.35 2.57
CA ILE A 73 9.38 -14.88 1.52
C ILE A 73 10.19 -15.31 0.30
N GLU A 74 11.19 -14.53 -0.12
CA GLU A 74 12.05 -14.86 -1.24
C GLU A 74 12.77 -16.19 -1.01
N GLU A 75 13.41 -16.36 0.15
CA GLU A 75 14.10 -17.60 0.53
C GLU A 75 13.15 -18.81 0.49
N GLU A 76 11.97 -18.69 1.12
CA GLU A 76 10.93 -19.73 1.10
C GLU A 76 10.48 -20.08 -0.32
N LEU A 77 10.27 -19.09 -1.17
CA LEU A 77 9.87 -19.31 -2.56
C LEU A 77 10.95 -19.98 -3.38
N LEU A 78 12.21 -19.53 -3.26
CA LEU A 78 13.33 -20.08 -4.04
C LEU A 78 13.64 -21.52 -3.63
N GLU A 79 13.58 -21.84 -2.35
CA GLU A 79 13.75 -23.19 -1.83
C GLU A 79 12.67 -24.14 -2.38
N ASN A 80 11.39 -23.78 -2.21
CA ASN A 80 10.27 -24.61 -2.65
C ASN A 80 10.21 -24.74 -4.17
N PHE A 81 10.47 -23.68 -4.92
CA PHE A 81 10.51 -23.74 -6.39
C PHE A 81 11.65 -24.63 -6.91
N SER A 82 12.81 -24.60 -6.24
CA SER A 82 13.97 -25.43 -6.61
C SER A 82 13.69 -26.92 -6.34
N ASN A 83 12.92 -27.22 -5.30
CA ASN A 83 12.53 -28.57 -4.91
C ASN A 83 11.27 -29.07 -5.65
N GLY A 84 10.61 -28.23 -6.43
CA GLY A 84 9.35 -28.58 -7.13
C GLY A 84 8.10 -28.58 -6.24
N ASN A 85 8.19 -28.07 -5.03
CA ASN A 85 7.16 -28.15 -3.97
C ASN A 85 6.23 -26.92 -3.94
N VAL A 86 5.75 -26.46 -5.10
CA VAL A 86 4.90 -25.26 -5.18
C VAL A 86 3.59 -25.43 -4.39
N GLU A 87 3.10 -26.67 -4.28
CA GLU A 87 1.81 -26.98 -3.64
C GLU A 87 1.91 -26.96 -2.11
N ASP A 88 3.10 -27.08 -1.55
CA ASP A 88 3.34 -27.02 -0.11
C ASP A 88 3.36 -25.59 0.44
N LEU A 89 3.43 -24.59 -0.45
CA LEU A 89 3.45 -23.18 -0.08
C LEU A 89 2.07 -22.69 0.39
N ASP A 90 2.01 -21.99 1.52
CA ASP A 90 0.83 -21.22 1.90
C ASP A 90 0.68 -19.98 1.01
N SER A 91 0.09 -20.23 -0.17
CA SER A 91 -0.13 -19.20 -1.17
C SER A 91 -0.94 -18.00 -0.64
N THR A 92 -1.90 -18.25 0.26
CA THR A 92 -2.73 -17.19 0.84
C THR A 92 -1.91 -16.25 1.72
N ARG A 93 -1.09 -16.81 2.62
CA ARG A 93 -0.19 -16.06 3.48
C ARG A 93 0.81 -15.23 2.65
N ILE A 94 1.51 -15.89 1.73
CA ILE A 94 2.54 -15.26 0.88
C ILE A 94 1.94 -14.12 0.05
N ILE A 95 0.82 -14.35 -0.61
CA ILE A 95 0.15 -13.33 -1.43
C ILE A 95 -0.27 -12.13 -0.57
N ASN A 96 -0.83 -12.36 0.62
CA ASN A 96 -1.26 -11.27 1.48
C ASN A 96 -0.08 -10.45 2.01
N LEU A 97 1.02 -11.08 2.41
CA LEU A 97 2.23 -10.38 2.82
C LEU A 97 2.83 -9.56 1.68
N LEU A 98 2.98 -10.15 0.50
CA LEU A 98 3.50 -9.43 -0.67
C LEU A 98 2.58 -8.26 -1.08
N ARG A 99 1.27 -8.41 -1.00
CA ARG A 99 0.33 -7.30 -1.28
C ARG A 99 0.53 -6.13 -0.34
N ARG A 100 0.76 -6.38 0.95
CA ARG A 100 1.08 -5.33 1.93
C ARG A 100 2.39 -4.63 1.57
N ILE A 101 3.45 -5.39 1.30
CA ILE A 101 4.76 -4.83 0.94
C ILE A 101 4.67 -4.01 -0.36
N PHE A 102 3.93 -4.49 -1.37
CA PHE A 102 3.72 -3.75 -2.62
C PHE A 102 2.82 -2.53 -2.47
N ALA A 103 1.87 -2.54 -1.54
CA ALA A 103 1.10 -1.35 -1.18
C ALA A 103 2.01 -0.29 -0.54
N ASP A 104 2.83 -0.69 0.41
CA ASP A 104 3.84 0.17 1.05
C ASP A 104 4.83 0.75 0.04
N LEU A 105 5.33 -0.09 -0.87
CA LEU A 105 6.18 0.35 -1.97
C LEU A 105 5.49 1.39 -2.84
N SER A 106 4.22 1.14 -3.21
CA SER A 106 3.46 2.06 -4.05
C SER A 106 3.30 3.42 -3.40
N LEU A 107 3.10 3.45 -2.08
CA LEU A 107 3.01 4.69 -1.31
C LEU A 107 4.36 5.42 -1.24
N SER A 108 5.45 4.69 -0.98
CA SER A 108 6.79 5.29 -0.90
C SER A 108 7.34 5.76 -2.26
N MET A 109 6.81 5.27 -3.39
CA MET A 109 7.14 5.76 -4.73
C MET A 109 6.25 6.93 -5.19
N LEU A 110 5.23 7.29 -4.41
CA LEU A 110 4.45 8.50 -4.65
C LEU A 110 5.20 9.67 -4.02
N GLU A 111 5.63 10.60 -4.86
CA GLU A 111 6.22 11.88 -4.44
C GLU A 111 5.24 13.00 -4.84
N PRO A 112 4.10 13.17 -4.12
CA PRO A 112 3.13 14.18 -4.48
C PRO A 112 3.65 15.58 -4.16
N ASP A 113 3.50 16.51 -5.10
CA ASP A 113 3.70 17.94 -4.84
C ASP A 113 2.53 18.55 -4.07
N LEU A 114 1.34 17.96 -4.24
CA LEU A 114 0.08 18.42 -3.64
C LEU A 114 -0.80 17.24 -3.25
N ILE A 115 -1.30 17.27 -2.03
CA ILE A 115 -2.30 16.32 -1.51
C ILE A 115 -3.60 17.09 -1.29
N ILE A 116 -4.68 16.65 -1.94
CA ILE A 116 -6.01 17.22 -1.75
C ILE A 116 -6.87 16.17 -1.03
N MET A 117 -7.36 16.51 0.15
CA MET A 117 -8.28 15.68 0.92
C MET A 117 -9.65 16.34 0.96
N ASP A 118 -10.61 15.77 0.24
CA ASP A 118 -12.01 16.20 0.29
C ASP A 118 -12.74 15.47 1.42
N GLU A 119 -13.65 16.16 2.11
CA GLU A 119 -14.38 15.64 3.27
C GLU A 119 -13.43 15.08 4.36
N PHE A 120 -12.32 15.80 4.63
CA PHE A 120 -11.24 15.33 5.50
C PHE A 120 -11.71 14.94 6.91
N GLN A 121 -12.81 15.51 7.41
CA GLN A 121 -13.40 15.17 8.72
C GLN A 121 -13.77 13.68 8.84
N ARG A 122 -13.97 12.97 7.73
CA ARG A 122 -14.18 11.51 7.72
C ARG A 122 -12.92 10.72 8.05
N PHE A 123 -11.80 11.38 7.96
CA PHE A 123 -10.47 10.81 8.14
C PHE A 123 -9.75 11.45 9.36
N SER A 124 -10.47 12.13 10.24
CA SER A 124 -9.89 12.80 11.40
C SER A 124 -9.11 11.85 12.31
N SER A 125 -9.54 10.58 12.42
CA SER A 125 -8.79 9.54 13.14
C SER A 125 -7.44 9.19 12.48
N LEU A 126 -7.28 9.41 11.18
CA LEU A 126 -6.02 9.20 10.46
C LEU A 126 -5.01 10.34 10.71
N LEU A 127 -5.49 11.49 11.17
CA LEU A 127 -4.66 12.65 11.49
C LEU A 127 -4.15 12.62 12.95
N ASP A 128 -4.58 11.62 13.73
CA ASP A 128 -4.09 11.44 15.09
C ASP A 128 -2.70 10.78 15.07
N TYR A 129 -1.66 11.59 15.29
CA TYR A 129 -0.26 11.14 15.34
C TYR A 129 0.03 10.14 16.48
N ASN A 130 -0.86 10.02 17.46
CA ASN A 130 -0.71 9.12 18.60
C ASN A 130 -1.35 7.74 18.35
N ASP A 131 -2.03 7.56 17.23
CA ASP A 131 -2.64 6.27 16.86
C ASP A 131 -1.60 5.37 16.19
N ASP A 132 -1.25 4.25 16.83
CA ASP A 132 -0.34 3.21 16.29
C ASP A 132 -1.04 2.26 15.30
N SER A 133 -2.21 2.64 14.75
CA SER A 133 -2.90 1.83 13.76
C SER A 133 -2.13 1.74 12.43
N GLU A 134 -2.33 0.64 11.70
CA GLU A 134 -1.77 0.49 10.32
C GLU A 134 -2.20 1.67 9.41
N GLN A 135 -3.38 2.23 9.65
CA GLN A 135 -3.93 3.35 8.89
C GLN A 135 -3.17 4.64 9.17
N SER A 136 -2.87 4.93 10.43
CA SER A 136 -2.06 6.09 10.84
C SER A 136 -0.63 5.98 10.28
N ALA A 137 -0.03 4.79 10.28
CA ALA A 137 1.29 4.57 9.69
C ALA A 137 1.32 4.84 8.17
N ILE A 138 0.24 4.51 7.45
CA ILE A 138 0.10 4.82 6.02
C ILE A 138 0.04 6.34 5.81
N VAL A 139 -0.75 7.04 6.62
CA VAL A 139 -0.92 8.50 6.53
C VAL A 139 0.40 9.20 6.84
N LYS A 140 1.10 8.80 7.91
CA LYS A 140 2.43 9.33 8.24
C LYS A 140 3.39 9.21 7.06
N LYS A 141 3.49 8.05 6.40
CA LYS A 141 4.32 7.86 5.21
C LYS A 141 3.92 8.77 4.03
N PHE A 142 2.65 9.13 3.92
CA PHE A 142 2.16 10.01 2.86
C PHE A 142 2.55 11.48 3.08
N PHE A 143 2.59 11.90 4.35
CA PHE A 143 2.89 13.28 4.74
C PHE A 143 4.36 13.49 5.10
N GLU A 144 5.05 12.46 5.60
CA GLU A 144 6.46 12.49 5.98
C GLU A 144 7.31 11.85 4.86
N GLN A 145 7.68 12.61 3.85
CA GLN A 145 8.63 12.14 2.85
C GLN A 145 10.05 12.20 3.41
N GLU A 146 10.70 11.05 3.55
CA GLU A 146 12.11 10.98 3.95
C GLU A 146 13.00 11.66 2.89
N GLY A 147 13.45 12.89 3.16
CA GLY A 147 14.47 13.60 2.37
C GLY A 147 13.97 14.43 1.18
N GLY A 148 12.64 14.57 1.02
CA GLY A 148 12.00 15.39 -0.01
C GLY A 148 11.44 16.71 0.49
N GLN A 149 10.92 17.53 -0.43
CA GLN A 149 10.06 18.67 -0.07
C GLN A 149 8.73 18.09 0.44
N GLN A 150 8.25 18.58 1.58
CA GLN A 150 6.93 18.20 2.08
C GLN A 150 5.86 18.61 1.07
N PRO A 151 4.89 17.75 0.76
CA PRO A 151 3.80 18.09 -0.14
C PRO A 151 2.96 19.23 0.43
N LEU A 152 2.42 20.06 -0.44
CA LEU A 152 1.37 20.99 -0.05
C LEU A 152 0.10 20.21 0.29
N ILE A 153 -0.55 20.56 1.41
CA ILE A 153 -1.76 19.87 1.84
C ILE A 153 -2.94 20.83 1.70
N LEU A 154 -3.96 20.41 0.96
CA LEU A 154 -5.22 21.13 0.83
C LEU A 154 -6.35 20.27 1.41
N LEU A 155 -6.91 20.73 2.52
CA LEU A 155 -8.06 20.09 3.16
C LEU A 155 -9.34 20.82 2.75
N LEU A 156 -10.30 20.07 2.21
CA LEU A 156 -11.61 20.56 1.80
C LEU A 156 -12.67 19.93 2.69
N SER A 157 -13.58 20.76 3.21
CA SER A 157 -14.75 20.30 3.94
C SER A 157 -15.87 21.33 3.85
N ALA A 158 -17.08 20.85 3.66
CA ALA A 158 -18.28 21.68 3.82
C ALA A 158 -18.58 21.95 5.30
N THR A 159 -18.15 21.05 6.19
CA THR A 159 -18.37 21.11 7.64
C THR A 159 -17.08 20.67 8.34
N PRO A 160 -16.11 21.60 8.56
CA PRO A 160 -14.80 21.26 9.12
C PRO A 160 -14.86 20.76 10.58
N TYR A 161 -16.00 20.90 11.22
CA TYR A 161 -16.32 20.38 12.56
C TYR A 161 -17.70 19.73 12.53
N LYS A 162 -18.00 18.78 13.43
CA LYS A 162 -19.34 18.20 13.56
C LYS A 162 -20.35 19.32 13.87
N PRO A 163 -21.28 19.65 12.93
CA PRO A 163 -22.13 20.81 13.10
C PRO A 163 -23.27 20.63 14.13
N PHE A 164 -23.48 19.41 14.62
CA PHE A 164 -24.58 19.10 15.53
C PHE A 164 -24.17 18.04 16.55
N SER A 165 -23.90 18.49 17.76
CA SER A 165 -24.19 17.68 18.94
C SER A 165 -25.72 17.64 19.09
N THR A 166 -26.29 16.48 19.30
CA THR A 166 -27.70 16.40 19.71
C THR A 166 -27.87 17.15 21.05
N LEU A 167 -29.07 17.64 21.35
CA LEU A 167 -29.34 18.31 22.65
C LEU A 167 -28.96 17.43 23.86
N GLU A 168 -28.88 16.11 23.66
CA GLU A 168 -28.45 15.13 24.66
C GLU A 168 -26.92 15.11 24.80
N GLU A 169 -26.17 15.22 23.72
CA GLU A 169 -24.70 15.33 23.75
C GLU A 169 -24.22 16.66 24.34
N LEU A 170 -24.96 17.74 24.12
CA LEU A 170 -24.70 19.07 24.74
C LEU A 170 -24.87 19.11 26.26
N THR A 171 -25.59 18.16 26.83
CA THR A 171 -25.81 18.09 28.30
C THR A 171 -24.81 17.19 29.01
N GLU A 172 -24.15 16.27 28.32
CA GLU A 172 -23.20 15.32 28.92
C GLU A 172 -21.72 15.69 28.69
N TYR A 173 -21.41 16.46 27.64
CA TYR A 173 -20.03 16.82 27.29
C TYR A 173 -19.89 18.34 27.13
N ASN A 174 -18.85 18.90 27.75
CA ASN A 174 -18.54 20.32 27.70
C ASN A 174 -18.40 20.83 26.27
N ALA A 175 -18.77 22.08 26.02
CA ALA A 175 -18.69 22.79 24.73
C ALA A 175 -17.29 22.89 24.13
N ASP A 176 -16.28 22.28 24.73
CA ASP A 176 -14.87 22.35 24.32
C ASP A 176 -14.47 21.35 23.23
N GLU A 177 -15.23 20.26 23.00
CA GLU A 177 -14.84 19.22 22.01
C GLU A 177 -14.78 19.76 20.57
N HIS A 178 -15.59 20.74 20.21
CA HIS A 178 -15.56 21.35 18.87
C HIS A 178 -14.29 22.14 18.60
N TYR A 179 -13.68 22.72 19.64
CA TYR A 179 -12.41 23.40 19.53
C TYR A 179 -11.23 22.43 19.52
N GLU A 180 -11.37 21.29 20.16
CA GLU A 180 -10.33 20.25 20.17
C GLU A 180 -10.08 19.68 18.76
N ASP A 181 -11.14 19.36 18.00
CA ASP A 181 -11.01 18.89 16.62
C ASP A 181 -10.38 19.95 15.71
N PHE A 182 -10.75 21.22 15.92
CA PHE A 182 -10.13 22.33 15.20
C PHE A 182 -8.65 22.50 15.59
N ASN A 183 -8.33 22.44 16.88
CA ASN A 183 -6.95 22.55 17.35
C ASN A 183 -6.09 21.39 16.85
N ARG A 184 -6.57 20.15 16.91
CA ARG A 184 -5.89 18.98 16.32
C ARG A 184 -5.60 19.16 14.84
N LEU A 185 -6.56 19.75 14.10
CA LEU A 185 -6.35 20.07 12.69
C LEU A 185 -5.27 21.13 12.49
N MET A 186 -5.26 22.17 13.33
CA MET A 186 -4.22 23.21 13.28
C MET A 186 -2.86 22.65 13.65
N ASP A 187 -2.75 21.81 14.67
CA ASP A 187 -1.52 21.13 15.08
C ASP A 187 -0.99 20.16 14.00
N PHE A 188 -1.90 19.61 13.18
CA PHE A 188 -1.51 18.79 12.04
C PHE A 188 -0.96 19.61 10.86
N LEU A 189 -1.48 20.83 10.66
CA LEU A 189 -1.12 21.66 9.50
C LEU A 189 0.11 22.54 9.75
N PHE A 190 0.46 22.84 10.99
CA PHE A 190 1.51 23.80 11.39
C PHE A 190 2.43 23.27 12.47
#